data_7d5480e0ce256f3a9f142412544780e7
#
_entry.id   7d5480e0ce256f3a9f142412544780e7
#
_cell.length_a   1.000
_cell.length_b   1.000
_cell.length_c   1.000
_cell.angle_alpha   90.00
_cell.angle_beta   90.00
_cell.angle_gamma   90.00
#
_symmetry.space_group_name_H-M   'P 1'
#
loop_
_entity.id
_entity.type
_entity.pdbx_description
1 polymer ?
#
loop_
_entity_poly.entity_id
_entity_poly.type
_entity_poly.pdbx_seq_one_letter_code
_entity_poly.pdbx_strand_id
1 'polypeptide(L)'
;MDLAGGLGRNAFYFLERGHPVVLVEKSREALKRLRGVEGLRLWELDLEGREALFRLPQGPFAAIVKSYYVNRSLLRALPPLLAPGGLLLVEGFSRREALRRGRPESPFYWEPEELLTPPPGLALRAFGEGWMEGYRAYAVYVRP
;
A
#
# COMPACT_ATOMS: atom_id res chain seq x y z
N MET A 1 -7.75 -2.65 4.09
CA MET A 1 -7.81 -1.80 2.86
C MET A 1 -6.59 -2.10 2.00
N ASP A 2 -6.79 -2.26 0.71
CA ASP A 2 -5.72 -2.48 -0.28
C ASP A 2 -5.64 -1.24 -1.19
N LEU A 3 -4.55 -0.49 -1.09
CA LEU A 3 -4.35 0.75 -1.82
C LEU A 3 -3.65 0.50 -3.15
N ALA A 4 -4.19 1.09 -4.23
CA ALA A 4 -3.75 0.85 -5.60
C ALA A 4 -3.76 -0.66 -5.90
N GLY A 5 -4.88 -1.30 -5.57
CA GLY A 5 -4.98 -2.75 -5.51
C GLY A 5 -4.97 -3.47 -6.86
N GLY A 6 -5.08 -2.74 -7.96
CA GLY A 6 -5.03 -3.32 -9.31
C GLY A 6 -6.07 -4.41 -9.52
N LEU A 7 -5.62 -5.59 -9.91
CA LEU A 7 -6.48 -6.77 -10.10
C LEU A 7 -6.71 -7.57 -8.83
N GLY A 8 -6.35 -7.03 -7.67
CA GLY A 8 -6.72 -7.61 -6.37
C GLY A 8 -5.83 -8.72 -5.85
N ARG A 9 -4.58 -8.82 -6.30
CA ARG A 9 -3.66 -9.87 -5.82
C ARG A 9 -3.59 -9.93 -4.29
N ASN A 10 -3.38 -8.79 -3.63
CA ASN A 10 -3.35 -8.74 -2.16
C ASN A 10 -4.75 -8.90 -1.57
N ALA A 11 -5.76 -8.29 -2.19
CA ALA A 11 -7.14 -8.40 -1.72
C ALA A 11 -7.60 -9.86 -1.66
N PHE A 12 -7.34 -10.66 -2.71
CA PHE A 12 -7.71 -12.08 -2.73
C PHE A 12 -7.01 -12.88 -1.63
N TYR A 13 -5.77 -12.54 -1.33
CA TYR A 13 -5.06 -13.17 -0.21
C TYR A 13 -5.84 -13.04 1.10
N PHE A 14 -6.35 -11.86 1.40
CA PHE A 14 -7.13 -11.61 2.62
C PHE A 14 -8.55 -12.19 2.54
N LEU A 15 -9.19 -12.09 1.38
CA LEU A 15 -10.53 -12.66 1.18
C LEU A 15 -10.55 -14.18 1.38
N GLU A 16 -9.55 -14.88 0.87
CA GLU A 16 -9.41 -16.32 1.04
C GLU A 16 -9.24 -16.74 2.50
N ARG A 17 -8.83 -15.81 3.36
CA ARG A 17 -8.66 -16.01 4.80
C ARG A 17 -9.83 -15.47 5.61
N GLY A 18 -10.93 -15.12 4.96
CA GLY A 18 -12.15 -14.69 5.62
C GLY A 18 -12.19 -13.21 6.02
N HIS A 19 -11.28 -12.39 5.51
CA HIS A 19 -11.27 -10.96 5.81
C HIS A 19 -11.94 -10.16 4.70
N PRO A 20 -12.95 -9.34 5.00
CA PRO A 20 -13.50 -8.42 4.02
C PRO A 20 -12.46 -7.35 3.66
N VAL A 21 -12.46 -6.91 2.41
CA VAL A 21 -11.46 -5.97 1.90
C VAL A 21 -12.13 -4.78 1.21
N VAL A 22 -11.62 -3.58 1.49
CA VAL A 22 -11.88 -2.39 0.67
C VAL A 22 -10.68 -2.22 -0.26
N LEU A 23 -10.91 -2.27 -1.57
CA LEU A 23 -9.87 -2.10 -2.58
C LEU A 23 -10.03 -0.74 -3.24
N VAL A 24 -8.97 0.08 -3.15
CA VAL A 24 -8.91 1.41 -3.76
C VAL A 24 -8.11 1.33 -5.05
N GLU A 25 -8.73 1.71 -6.16
CA GLU A 25 -8.11 1.63 -7.49
C GLU A 25 -8.69 2.72 -8.40
N LYS A 26 -7.87 3.29 -9.29
CA LYS A 26 -8.32 4.28 -10.27
C LYS A 26 -8.73 3.68 -11.61
N SER A 27 -8.23 2.50 -11.95
CA SER A 27 -8.51 1.85 -13.23
C SER A 27 -9.93 1.27 -13.24
N ARG A 28 -10.79 1.89 -14.04
CA ARG A 28 -12.17 1.41 -14.21
C ARG A 28 -12.20 0.00 -14.81
N GLU A 29 -11.25 -0.32 -15.66
CA GLU A 29 -11.15 -1.65 -16.26
C GLU A 29 -10.84 -2.71 -15.22
N ALA A 30 -9.88 -2.44 -14.32
CA ALA A 30 -9.57 -3.33 -13.21
C ALA A 30 -10.79 -3.51 -12.29
N LEU A 31 -11.47 -2.41 -11.95
CA LEU A 31 -12.67 -2.43 -11.11
C LEU A 31 -13.80 -3.26 -11.74
N LYS A 32 -13.98 -3.16 -13.06
CA LYS A 32 -14.98 -3.97 -13.77
C LYS A 32 -14.72 -5.45 -13.62
N ARG A 33 -13.47 -5.87 -13.68
CA ARG A 33 -13.06 -7.28 -13.54
C ARG A 33 -13.30 -7.81 -12.13
N LEU A 34 -13.29 -6.94 -11.13
CA LEU A 34 -13.47 -7.31 -9.73
C LEU A 34 -14.92 -7.18 -9.25
N ARG A 35 -15.81 -6.70 -10.11
CA ARG A 35 -17.21 -6.49 -9.75
C ARG A 35 -17.88 -7.80 -9.34
N GLY A 36 -18.63 -7.78 -8.24
CA GLY A 36 -19.37 -8.94 -7.76
C GLY A 36 -18.58 -9.94 -6.94
N VAL A 37 -17.31 -9.68 -6.66
CA VAL A 37 -16.50 -10.54 -5.78
C VAL A 37 -17.01 -10.38 -4.34
N GLU A 38 -17.41 -11.49 -3.73
CA GLU A 38 -17.94 -11.50 -2.36
C GLU A 38 -16.90 -11.03 -1.36
N GLY A 39 -17.33 -10.16 -0.44
CA GLY A 39 -16.46 -9.61 0.60
C GLY A 39 -15.55 -8.48 0.13
N LEU A 40 -15.57 -8.15 -1.17
CA LEU A 40 -14.75 -7.09 -1.76
C LEU A 40 -15.60 -5.85 -2.05
N ARG A 41 -15.25 -4.75 -1.39
CA ARG A 41 -15.83 -3.44 -1.65
C ARG A 41 -14.86 -2.65 -2.53
N LEU A 42 -15.34 -2.20 -3.69
CA LEU A 42 -14.55 -1.43 -4.62
C LEU A 42 -14.70 0.08 -4.35
N TRP A 43 -13.59 0.79 -4.41
CA TRP A 43 -13.53 2.24 -4.17
C TRP A 43 -12.72 2.88 -5.27
N GLU A 44 -13.41 3.56 -6.20
CA GLU A 44 -12.74 4.25 -7.31
C GLU A 44 -12.14 5.57 -6.81
N LEU A 45 -10.82 5.67 -6.86
CA LEU A 45 -10.10 6.87 -6.43
C LEU A 45 -8.72 6.92 -7.07
N ASP A 46 -8.37 8.08 -7.62
CA ASP A 46 -7.01 8.38 -8.05
C ASP A 46 -6.23 8.93 -6.87
N LEU A 47 -5.29 8.14 -6.35
CA LEU A 47 -4.48 8.50 -5.19
C LEU A 47 -3.48 9.64 -5.47
N GLU A 48 -3.25 9.99 -6.73
CA GLU A 48 -2.45 11.15 -7.13
C GLU A 48 -3.27 12.44 -7.20
N GLY A 49 -4.59 12.36 -7.05
CA GLY A 49 -5.48 13.51 -7.09
C GLY A 49 -5.29 14.44 -5.90
N ARG A 50 -5.57 15.74 -6.09
CA ARG A 50 -5.42 16.77 -5.04
C ARG A 50 -6.22 16.49 -3.78
N GLU A 51 -7.40 15.89 -3.93
CA GLU A 51 -8.32 15.62 -2.83
C GLU A 51 -8.30 14.17 -2.36
N ALA A 52 -7.32 13.38 -2.84
CA ALA A 52 -7.26 11.96 -2.54
C ALA A 52 -7.31 11.66 -1.05
N LEU A 53 -6.55 12.41 -0.24
CA LEU A 53 -6.49 12.19 1.20
C LEU A 53 -7.83 12.39 1.90
N PHE A 54 -8.68 13.27 1.39
CA PHE A 54 -10.01 13.54 1.94
C PHE A 54 -11.07 12.54 1.46
N ARG A 55 -10.76 11.78 0.42
CA ARG A 55 -11.69 10.84 -0.23
C ARG A 55 -11.38 9.39 0.06
N LEU A 56 -10.38 9.12 0.88
CA LEU A 56 -10.05 7.76 1.31
C LEU A 56 -11.21 7.14 2.09
N PRO A 57 -11.39 5.81 1.95
CA PRO A 57 -12.35 5.11 2.82
C PRO A 57 -12.00 5.34 4.27
N GLN A 58 -13.01 5.56 5.10
CA GLN A 58 -12.81 5.75 6.52
C GLN A 58 -12.62 4.41 7.23
N GLY A 59 -11.66 4.38 8.15
CA GLY A 59 -11.42 3.21 8.99
C GLY A 59 -12.43 3.11 10.14
N PRO A 60 -12.04 2.39 11.19
CA PRO A 60 -10.71 1.83 11.38
C PRO A 60 -10.47 0.54 10.59
N PHE A 61 -9.25 0.36 10.09
CA PHE A 61 -8.84 -0.85 9.39
C PHE A 61 -7.89 -1.68 10.24
N ALA A 62 -8.08 -3.01 10.24
CA ALA A 62 -7.16 -3.93 10.90
C ALA A 62 -5.82 -4.02 10.15
N ALA A 63 -5.85 -3.82 8.84
CA ALA A 63 -4.64 -3.78 8.01
C ALA A 63 -4.83 -2.87 6.81
N ILE A 64 -3.76 -2.17 6.44
CA ILE A 64 -3.68 -1.39 5.20
C ILE A 64 -2.46 -1.90 4.43
N VAL A 65 -2.65 -2.25 3.16
CA VAL A 65 -1.59 -2.75 2.29
C VAL A 65 -1.33 -1.76 1.16
N LYS A 66 -0.06 -1.48 0.92
CA LYS A 66 0.40 -0.57 -0.12
C LYS A 66 1.60 -1.20 -0.83
N SER A 67 1.31 -1.93 -1.91
CA SER A 67 2.31 -2.65 -2.71
C SER A 67 2.60 -1.94 -4.02
N TYR A 68 3.88 -1.88 -4.40
CA TYR A 68 4.36 -1.39 -5.70
C TYR A 68 3.90 0.02 -6.07
N TYR A 69 3.50 0.81 -5.09
CA TYR A 69 3.05 2.17 -5.29
C TYR A 69 3.71 3.08 -4.26
N VAL A 70 4.53 4.01 -4.74
CA VAL A 70 5.27 4.93 -3.88
C VAL A 70 4.58 6.29 -3.86
N ASN A 71 4.05 6.67 -2.70
CA ASN A 71 3.45 7.97 -2.46
C ASN A 71 3.68 8.32 -0.98
N ARG A 72 4.66 9.18 -0.73
CA ARG A 72 5.11 9.48 0.62
C ARG A 72 4.12 10.30 1.43
N SER A 73 3.42 11.22 0.76
CA SER A 73 2.37 12.02 1.41
C SER A 73 1.21 11.15 1.86
N LEU A 74 0.79 10.21 1.00
CA LEU A 74 -0.26 9.24 1.34
C LEU A 74 0.17 8.38 2.53
N LEU A 75 1.40 7.87 2.50
CA LEU A 75 1.92 7.02 3.57
C LEU A 75 1.80 7.70 4.94
N ARG A 76 2.10 8.98 5.01
CA ARG A 76 1.99 9.76 6.26
C ARG A 76 0.55 10.00 6.71
N ALA A 77 -0.41 9.91 5.82
CA ALA A 77 -1.82 10.14 6.11
C ALA A 77 -2.55 8.87 6.58
N LEU A 78 -1.94 7.69 6.44
CA LEU A 78 -2.60 6.41 6.74
C LEU A 78 -2.74 6.05 8.23
N PRO A 79 -1.81 6.43 9.14
CA PRO A 79 -1.89 5.98 10.52
C PRO A 79 -3.23 6.19 11.23
N PRO A 80 -3.93 7.34 11.07
CA PRO A 80 -5.22 7.53 11.72
C PRO A 80 -6.32 6.59 11.23
N LEU A 81 -6.14 5.96 10.07
CA LEU A 81 -7.12 5.04 9.49
C LEU A 81 -7.00 3.62 10.04
N LEU A 82 -5.91 3.32 10.76
CA LEU A 82 -5.70 2.02 11.38
C LEU A 82 -6.42 1.92 12.72
N ALA A 83 -6.96 0.75 13.00
CA ALA A 83 -7.40 0.40 14.36
C ALA A 83 -6.18 0.30 15.30
N PRO A 84 -6.36 0.47 16.63
CA PRO A 84 -5.31 0.12 17.58
C PRO A 84 -4.86 -1.33 17.36
N GLY A 85 -3.56 -1.56 17.31
CA GLY A 85 -2.99 -2.87 16.95
C GLY A 85 -2.99 -3.17 15.44
N GLY A 86 -3.56 -2.30 14.63
CA GLY A 86 -3.62 -2.48 13.18
C GLY A 86 -2.25 -2.38 12.53
N LEU A 87 -2.12 -3.01 11.35
CA LEU A 87 -0.86 -3.12 10.61
C LEU A 87 -0.89 -2.32 9.33
N LEU A 88 0.21 -1.64 9.04
CA LEU A 88 0.48 -1.04 7.74
C LEU A 88 1.60 -1.81 7.06
N LEU A 89 1.31 -2.41 5.91
CA LEU A 89 2.28 -3.17 5.11
C LEU A 89 2.63 -2.36 3.88
N VAL A 90 3.92 -2.10 3.71
CA VAL A 90 4.45 -1.32 2.58
C VAL A 90 5.50 -2.16 1.86
N GLU A 91 5.40 -2.22 0.55
CA GLU A 91 6.39 -2.90 -0.30
C GLU A 91 6.53 -2.14 -1.61
N GLY A 92 7.74 -2.11 -2.14
CA GLY A 92 7.99 -1.53 -3.45
C GLY A 92 9.43 -1.71 -3.88
N PHE A 93 9.72 -1.28 -5.11
CA PHE A 93 11.08 -1.32 -5.62
C PHE A 93 11.93 -0.24 -4.97
N SER A 94 13.22 -0.57 -4.78
CA SER A 94 14.19 0.34 -4.17
C SER A 94 14.99 1.11 -5.23
N ARG A 95 15.75 2.10 -4.78
CA ARG A 95 16.64 2.90 -5.65
C ARG A 95 17.62 2.03 -6.45
N ARG A 96 18.06 0.90 -5.90
CA ARG A 96 18.93 -0.04 -6.62
C ARG A 96 18.24 -0.60 -7.87
N GLU A 97 16.92 -0.84 -7.80
CA GLU A 97 16.15 -1.27 -8.96
C GLU A 97 16.02 -0.15 -9.99
N ALA A 98 15.84 1.09 -9.54
CA ALA A 98 15.81 2.25 -10.43
C ALA A 98 17.11 2.38 -11.22
N LEU A 99 18.25 2.23 -10.55
CA LEU A 99 19.56 2.24 -11.20
C LEU A 99 19.70 1.11 -12.22
N ARG A 100 19.29 -0.09 -11.84
CA ARG A 100 19.34 -1.26 -12.73
C ARG A 100 18.50 -1.05 -13.99
N ARG A 101 17.36 -0.37 -13.86
CA ARG A 101 16.44 -0.08 -14.97
C ARG A 101 16.80 1.18 -15.76
N GLY A 102 17.89 1.86 -15.43
CA GLY A 102 18.28 3.11 -16.07
C GLY A 102 17.38 4.30 -15.75
N ARG A 103 16.76 4.31 -14.58
CA ARG A 103 15.86 5.39 -14.12
C ARG A 103 16.31 5.97 -12.78
N PRO A 104 17.56 6.45 -12.64
CA PRO A 104 18.13 6.82 -11.35
C PRO A 104 17.39 7.95 -10.64
N GLU A 105 16.76 8.85 -11.38
CA GLU A 105 16.08 10.03 -10.82
C GLU A 105 14.57 9.84 -10.58
N SER A 106 14.04 8.64 -10.85
CA SER A 106 12.60 8.42 -10.69
C SER A 106 12.17 8.53 -9.21
N PRO A 107 11.09 9.26 -8.89
CA PRO A 107 10.59 9.37 -7.52
C PRO A 107 9.79 8.15 -7.05
N PHE A 108 9.56 7.16 -7.92
CA PHE A 108 8.69 6.01 -7.65
C PHE A 108 9.45 4.82 -7.05
N TYR A 109 10.56 5.07 -6.41
CA TYR A 109 11.41 4.06 -5.76
C TYR A 109 11.74 4.49 -4.33
N TRP A 110 11.79 3.51 -3.42
CA TRP A 110 12.19 3.78 -2.04
C TRP A 110 13.70 3.99 -1.95
N GLU A 111 14.11 5.02 -1.20
CA GLU A 111 15.53 5.22 -0.92
C GLU A 111 16.04 4.13 0.03
N PRO A 112 17.37 3.83 0.03
CA PRO A 112 17.93 2.87 0.96
C PRO A 112 17.55 3.24 2.40
N GLU A 113 17.08 2.23 3.15
CA GLU A 113 16.72 2.36 4.57
C GLU A 113 15.57 3.35 4.87
N GLU A 114 14.94 3.93 3.85
CA GLU A 114 13.86 4.91 4.04
C GLU A 114 12.71 4.34 4.89
N LEU A 115 12.35 3.08 4.66
CA LEU A 115 11.24 2.43 5.35
C LEU A 115 11.57 2.03 6.80
N LEU A 116 12.81 2.17 7.25
CA LEU A 116 13.18 2.00 8.66
C LEU A 116 12.55 3.07 9.55
N THR A 117 12.27 4.25 9.00
CA THR A 117 11.60 5.32 9.74
C THR A 117 10.08 5.15 9.60
N PRO A 118 9.36 4.81 10.68
CA PRO A 118 7.92 4.62 10.59
C PRO A 118 7.20 5.94 10.36
N PRO A 119 6.01 5.89 9.72
CA PRO A 119 5.11 7.02 9.71
C PRO A 119 4.75 7.47 11.13
N PRO A 120 4.40 8.76 11.32
CA PRO A 120 4.06 9.28 12.65
C PRO A 120 2.99 8.45 13.36
N GLY A 121 3.24 8.10 14.62
CA GLY A 121 2.30 7.33 15.44
C GLY A 121 2.37 5.81 15.24
N LEU A 122 3.24 5.32 14.37
CA LEU A 122 3.44 3.88 14.16
C LEU A 122 4.80 3.43 14.68
N ALA A 123 4.90 2.15 14.98
CA ALA A 123 6.16 1.50 15.36
C ALA A 123 6.57 0.50 14.28
N LEU A 124 7.87 0.42 14.00
CA LEU A 124 8.42 -0.55 13.07
C LEU A 124 8.38 -1.94 13.68
N ARG A 125 7.83 -2.91 12.94
CA ARG A 125 7.75 -4.30 13.36
C ARG A 125 8.64 -5.21 12.54
N ALA A 126 8.77 -4.94 11.24
CA ALA A 126 9.62 -5.70 10.35
C ALA A 126 10.10 -4.82 9.20
N PHE A 127 11.30 -5.10 8.73
CA PHE A 127 11.89 -4.43 7.58
C PHE A 127 12.79 -5.41 6.83
N GLY A 128 12.79 -5.31 5.51
CA GLY A 128 13.72 -6.04 4.66
C GLY A 128 14.02 -5.25 3.40
N GLU A 129 15.24 -5.41 2.89
CA GLU A 129 15.69 -4.78 1.66
C GLU A 129 16.66 -5.70 0.95
N GLY A 130 16.49 -5.91 -0.36
CA GLY A 130 17.37 -6.76 -1.13
C GLY A 130 16.75 -7.25 -2.43
N TRP A 131 17.34 -8.28 -2.98
CA TRP A 131 16.87 -8.89 -4.23
C TRP A 131 15.75 -9.89 -3.95
N MET A 132 14.57 -9.61 -4.50
CA MET A 132 13.38 -10.47 -4.48
C MET A 132 12.64 -10.30 -5.80
N GLU A 133 13.15 -10.93 -6.88
CA GLU A 133 12.66 -10.69 -8.25
C GLU A 133 12.72 -9.20 -8.65
N GLY A 134 13.85 -8.57 -8.36
CA GLY A 134 14.10 -7.14 -8.41
C GLY A 134 14.56 -6.65 -7.05
N TYR A 135 15.24 -5.49 -7.02
CA TYR A 135 15.65 -4.89 -5.74
C TYR A 135 14.45 -4.21 -5.09
N ARG A 136 14.00 -4.77 -3.98
CA ARG A 136 12.81 -4.33 -3.24
C ARG A 136 13.12 -3.96 -1.81
N ALA A 137 12.21 -3.18 -1.24
CA ALA A 137 12.16 -2.91 0.19
C ALA A 137 10.73 -3.15 0.69
N TYR A 138 10.61 -3.64 1.92
CA TYR A 138 9.32 -3.75 2.58
C TYR A 138 9.43 -3.36 4.05
N ALA A 139 8.32 -2.97 4.61
CA ALA A 139 8.19 -2.74 6.05
C ALA A 139 6.79 -3.11 6.52
N VAL A 140 6.72 -3.55 7.77
CA VAL A 140 5.47 -3.73 8.50
C VAL A 140 5.52 -2.81 9.71
N TYR A 141 4.53 -1.94 9.82
CA TYR A 141 4.38 -1.04 10.95
C TYR A 141 3.13 -1.41 11.73
N VAL A 142 3.12 -1.14 13.03
CA VAL A 142 1.98 -1.38 13.90
C VAL A 142 1.55 -0.07 14.55
N ARG A 143 0.24 0.13 14.68
CA ARG A 143 -0.32 1.20 15.50
C ARG A 143 -0.45 0.67 16.94
N PRO A 144 0.34 1.22 17.87
CA PRO A 144 0.27 0.80 19.26
C PRO A 144 -1.09 1.01 19.90
#